data_3997981ff3720c2b2aa70b6c6689438b
#
_entry.id   3997981ff3720c2b2aa70b6c6689438b
#
_cell.length_a   1.000
_cell.length_b   1.000
_cell.length_c   1.000
_cell.angle_alpha   90.00
_cell.angle_beta   90.00
_cell.angle_gamma   90.00
#
_symmetry.space_group_name_H-M   'P 1'
#
loop_
_entity.id
_entity.type
_entity.pdbx_description
1 polymer ?
#
loop_
_entity_poly.entity_id
_entity_poly.type
_entity_poly.pdbx_seq_one_letter_code
_entity_poly.pdbx_strand_id
1 'polypeptide(L)'
;LVDLFPAAADAAITHRWGGALGVNRDWRATASFNPKTGVALAGGYVGDGLSTTNLAGRTLSALLRDEHGPLTELPWVNHRSPQWEPEPLRFVGANLGLLATGLADSEERLTKRPSVAAKLMGPLLGH
;
A
#
# COMPACT_ATOMS: atom_id res chain seq x y z
N LEU A 1 9.02 0.96 -19.92
CA LEU A 1 9.35 -0.46 -20.12
C LEU A 1 10.71 -0.63 -20.79
N VAL A 2 10.93 0.02 -21.92
CA VAL A 2 12.19 -0.10 -22.70
C VAL A 2 13.41 0.38 -21.90
N ASP A 3 13.28 1.39 -21.06
CA ASP A 3 14.37 1.88 -20.19
C ASP A 3 14.83 0.83 -19.18
N LEU A 4 13.93 -0.06 -18.74
CA LEU A 4 14.22 -1.14 -17.78
C LEU A 4 14.58 -2.45 -18.48
N PHE A 5 13.98 -2.69 -19.65
CA PHE A 5 14.15 -3.90 -20.43
C PHE A 5 14.40 -3.56 -21.90
N PRO A 6 15.63 -3.18 -22.28
CA PRO A 6 15.95 -2.81 -23.65
C PRO A 6 15.59 -3.88 -24.70
N ALA A 7 15.69 -5.14 -24.33
CA ALA A 7 15.32 -6.26 -25.20
C ALA A 7 13.81 -6.30 -25.57
N ALA A 8 12.97 -5.52 -24.88
CA ALA A 8 11.55 -5.41 -25.17
C ALA A 8 11.22 -4.27 -26.16
N ALA A 9 12.21 -3.61 -26.74
CA ALA A 9 12.00 -2.47 -27.65
C ALA A 9 11.15 -2.84 -28.88
N ASP A 10 11.40 -4.02 -29.42
CA ASP A 10 10.73 -4.53 -30.62
C ASP A 10 9.50 -5.41 -30.32
N ALA A 11 9.16 -5.58 -29.02
CA ALA A 11 8.03 -6.41 -28.62
C ALA A 11 6.69 -5.68 -28.85
N ALA A 12 5.76 -6.32 -29.55
CA ALA A 12 4.41 -5.79 -29.71
C ALA A 12 3.60 -5.96 -28.42
N ILE A 13 2.99 -4.88 -27.92
CA ILE A 13 2.05 -4.94 -26.81
C ILE A 13 0.71 -5.41 -27.34
N THR A 14 0.39 -6.69 -27.12
CA THR A 14 -0.84 -7.32 -27.62
C THR A 14 -2.03 -7.14 -26.68
N HIS A 15 -1.79 -7.02 -25.37
CA HIS A 15 -2.84 -6.90 -24.37
C HIS A 15 -2.46 -5.85 -23.31
N ARG A 16 -3.48 -5.14 -22.82
CA ARG A 16 -3.36 -4.22 -21.68
C ARG A 16 -4.53 -4.48 -20.74
N TRP A 17 -4.26 -4.50 -19.45
CA TRP A 17 -5.30 -4.64 -18.42
C TRP A 17 -4.97 -3.73 -17.24
N GLY A 18 -5.98 -3.48 -16.43
CA GLY A 18 -5.88 -2.72 -15.20
C GLY A 18 -7.01 -3.10 -14.27
N GLY A 19 -6.87 -2.73 -13.01
CA GLY A 19 -7.88 -2.94 -11.97
C GLY A 19 -7.83 -1.83 -10.93
N ALA A 20 -8.98 -1.59 -10.28
CA ALA A 20 -9.02 -0.66 -9.16
C ALA A 20 -8.33 -1.27 -7.94
N LEU A 21 -7.47 -0.51 -7.29
CA LEU A 21 -6.80 -0.87 -6.06
C LEU A 21 -7.41 -0.09 -4.90
N GLY A 22 -7.87 -0.79 -3.87
CA GLY A 22 -8.28 -0.18 -2.61
C GLY A 22 -7.05 0.18 -1.78
N VAL A 23 -6.93 1.45 -1.40
CA VAL A 23 -5.80 1.96 -0.60
C VAL A 23 -6.31 2.46 0.73
N ASN A 24 -5.75 1.97 1.83
CA ASN A 24 -6.01 2.48 3.17
C ASN A 24 -5.42 3.88 3.33
N ARG A 25 -6.03 4.72 4.20
CA ARG A 25 -5.60 6.11 4.40
C ARG A 25 -4.14 6.21 4.87
N ASP A 26 -3.70 5.27 5.68
CA ASP A 26 -2.35 5.18 6.25
C ASP A 26 -1.44 4.16 5.54
N TRP A 27 -1.87 3.63 4.40
CA TRP A 27 -1.13 2.67 3.59
C TRP A 27 -0.71 1.40 4.32
N ARG A 28 -1.36 1.07 5.45
CA ARG A 28 -1.03 -0.10 6.26
C ARG A 28 -1.97 -1.26 6.00
N ALA A 29 -1.40 -2.44 5.90
CA ALA A 29 -2.14 -3.68 5.86
C ALA A 29 -2.71 -4.03 7.24
N THR A 30 -3.72 -4.88 7.26
CA THR A 30 -4.27 -5.45 8.50
C THR A 30 -4.51 -6.94 8.35
N ALA A 31 -4.34 -7.67 9.46
CA ALA A 31 -4.85 -9.02 9.66
C ALA A 31 -5.60 -9.03 10.99
N SER A 32 -6.88 -9.32 10.98
CA SER A 32 -7.71 -9.22 12.18
C SER A 32 -8.71 -10.36 12.30
N PHE A 33 -9.04 -10.69 13.54
CA PHE A 33 -10.07 -11.66 13.88
C PHE A 33 -10.96 -11.10 14.99
N ASN A 34 -12.26 -11.16 14.79
CA ASN A 34 -13.23 -10.80 15.81
C ASN A 34 -13.90 -12.07 16.36
N PRO A 35 -13.54 -12.53 17.58
CA PRO A 35 -14.08 -13.75 18.14
C PRO A 35 -15.58 -13.69 18.44
N LYS A 36 -16.16 -12.50 18.62
CA LYS A 36 -17.59 -12.34 18.87
C LYS A 36 -18.44 -12.59 17.62
N THR A 37 -17.93 -12.25 16.45
CA THR A 37 -18.65 -12.39 15.18
C THR A 37 -18.15 -13.57 14.36
N GLY A 38 -16.99 -14.15 14.70
CA GLY A 38 -16.31 -15.19 13.93
C GLY A 38 -15.69 -14.68 12.62
N VAL A 39 -15.66 -13.37 12.39
CA VAL A 39 -15.13 -12.80 11.15
C VAL A 39 -13.62 -12.61 11.26
N ALA A 40 -12.90 -13.22 10.32
CA ALA A 40 -11.47 -12.99 10.09
C ALA A 40 -11.29 -12.25 8.76
N LEU A 41 -10.40 -11.27 8.71
CA LEU A 41 -10.09 -10.52 7.50
C LEU A 41 -8.60 -10.16 7.43
N ALA A 42 -8.09 -10.09 6.21
CA ALA A 42 -6.77 -9.52 5.93
C ALA A 42 -6.81 -8.76 4.61
N GLY A 43 -6.10 -7.66 4.54
CA GLY A 43 -6.10 -6.80 3.35
C GLY A 43 -5.34 -5.51 3.54
N GLY A 44 -5.55 -4.58 2.60
CA GLY A 44 -4.88 -3.28 2.62
C GLY A 44 -3.40 -3.34 2.20
N TYR A 45 -3.03 -4.32 1.36
CA TYR A 45 -1.63 -4.56 0.97
C TYR A 45 -1.06 -3.53 -0.02
N VAL A 46 -1.89 -2.68 -0.57
CA VAL A 46 -1.51 -1.52 -1.41
C VAL A 46 -0.57 -1.89 -2.58
N GLY A 47 -0.78 -3.06 -3.19
CA GLY A 47 0.05 -3.58 -4.28
C GLY A 47 1.04 -4.68 -3.86
N ASP A 48 1.41 -4.78 -2.58
CA ASP A 48 2.39 -5.74 -2.06
C ASP A 48 1.76 -7.07 -1.59
N GLY A 49 0.70 -7.51 -2.30
CA GLY A 49 -0.09 -8.66 -1.87
C GLY A 49 0.57 -10.03 -2.03
N LEU A 50 1.52 -10.21 -2.94
CA LEU A 50 2.02 -11.55 -3.29
C LEU A 50 2.62 -12.33 -2.11
N SER A 51 3.64 -11.79 -1.45
CA SER A 51 4.26 -12.42 -0.27
C SER A 51 3.50 -12.11 1.01
N THR A 52 2.92 -10.90 1.10
CA THR A 52 2.19 -10.42 2.28
C THR A 52 0.94 -11.25 2.55
N THR A 53 0.22 -11.72 1.52
CA THR A 53 -0.94 -12.61 1.71
C THR A 53 -0.58 -13.95 2.33
N ASN A 54 0.59 -14.51 2.03
CA ASN A 54 1.03 -15.75 2.68
C ASN A 54 1.26 -15.52 4.18
N LEU A 55 1.96 -14.44 4.55
CA LEU A 55 2.15 -14.07 5.95
C LEU A 55 0.80 -13.79 6.64
N ALA A 56 -0.11 -13.09 5.96
CA ALA A 56 -1.45 -12.80 6.48
C ALA A 56 -2.25 -14.08 6.75
N GLY A 57 -2.21 -15.05 5.84
CA GLY A 57 -2.87 -16.34 6.05
C GLY A 57 -2.35 -17.09 7.27
N ARG A 58 -1.03 -17.06 7.49
CA ARG A 58 -0.40 -17.64 8.68
C ARG A 58 -0.80 -16.88 9.95
N THR A 59 -0.82 -15.56 9.92
CA THR A 59 -1.27 -14.71 11.04
C THR A 59 -2.74 -15.00 11.39
N LEU A 60 -3.62 -15.04 10.39
CA LEU A 60 -5.04 -15.36 10.60
C LEU A 60 -5.22 -16.78 11.17
N SER A 61 -4.45 -17.75 10.67
CA SER A 61 -4.48 -19.11 11.20
C SER A 61 -4.12 -19.15 12.69
N ALA A 62 -3.09 -18.42 13.10
CA ALA A 62 -2.69 -18.32 14.50
C ALA A 62 -3.76 -17.61 15.36
N LEU A 63 -4.33 -16.50 14.86
CA LEU A 63 -5.41 -15.79 15.55
C LEU A 63 -6.67 -16.65 15.73
N LEU A 64 -7.05 -17.42 14.70
CA LEU A 64 -8.21 -18.31 14.76
C LEU A 64 -8.04 -19.48 15.74
N ARG A 65 -6.80 -19.92 15.95
CA ARG A 65 -6.45 -20.99 16.90
C ARG A 65 -6.11 -20.48 18.29
N ASP A 66 -6.24 -19.18 18.53
CA ASP A 66 -5.89 -18.50 19.79
C ASP A 66 -4.42 -18.76 20.20
N GLU A 67 -3.54 -18.85 19.22
CA GLU A 67 -2.11 -19.02 19.46
C GLU A 67 -1.45 -17.68 19.80
N HIS A 68 -0.56 -17.69 20.79
CA HIS A 68 0.25 -16.54 21.15
C HIS A 68 1.67 -16.72 20.62
N GLY A 69 2.22 -15.67 20.01
CA GLY A 69 3.59 -15.71 19.48
C GLY A 69 3.89 -14.65 18.43
N PRO A 70 5.03 -14.73 17.79
CA PRO A 70 5.53 -13.67 16.89
C PRO A 70 4.56 -13.27 15.78
N LEU A 71 3.73 -14.19 15.28
CA LEU A 71 2.76 -13.89 14.22
C LEU A 71 1.56 -13.06 14.72
N THR A 72 1.14 -13.26 15.97
CA THR A 72 0.01 -12.55 16.58
C THR A 72 0.42 -11.24 17.25
N GLU A 73 1.73 -10.99 17.38
CA GLU A 73 2.32 -9.75 17.92
C GLU A 73 2.74 -8.76 16.83
N LEU A 74 2.55 -9.10 15.55
CA LEU A 74 2.90 -8.22 14.44
C LEU A 74 2.09 -6.91 14.49
N PRO A 75 2.70 -5.77 14.13
CA PRO A 75 2.07 -4.43 14.22
C PRO A 75 0.78 -4.27 13.40
N TRP A 76 0.55 -5.13 12.43
CA TRP A 76 -0.66 -5.11 11.59
C TRP A 76 -1.85 -5.89 12.21
N VAL A 77 -1.60 -6.65 13.30
CA VAL A 77 -2.67 -7.44 13.93
C VAL A 77 -3.69 -6.50 14.56
N ASN A 78 -4.95 -6.65 14.14
CA ASN A 78 -6.07 -5.81 14.56
C ASN A 78 -5.87 -4.31 14.27
N HIS A 79 -4.95 -3.96 13.36
CA HIS A 79 -4.77 -2.58 12.94
C HIS A 79 -6.05 -2.04 12.29
N ARG A 80 -6.42 -0.81 12.64
CA ARG A 80 -7.56 -0.09 12.05
C ARG A 80 -7.05 1.20 11.43
N SER A 81 -7.07 1.23 10.12
CA SER A 81 -6.72 2.45 9.38
C SER A 81 -7.72 3.57 9.67
N PRO A 82 -7.28 4.82 9.77
CA PRO A 82 -8.16 5.97 9.83
C PRO A 82 -9.09 6.00 8.60
N GLN A 83 -10.23 6.65 8.76
CA GLN A 83 -11.10 6.90 7.62
C GLN A 83 -10.50 7.96 6.71
N TRP A 84 -10.73 7.80 5.40
CA TRP A 84 -10.42 8.83 4.44
C TRP A 84 -11.26 10.10 4.71
N GLU A 85 -10.70 11.23 4.35
CA GLU A 85 -11.41 12.50 4.37
C GLU A 85 -12.68 12.42 3.51
N PRO A 86 -13.76 13.15 3.86
CA PRO A 86 -14.97 13.20 3.04
C PRO A 86 -14.69 13.85 1.69
N GLU A 87 -15.50 13.49 0.67
CA GLU A 87 -15.43 14.16 -0.63
C GLU A 87 -15.89 15.64 -0.52
N PRO A 88 -15.26 16.55 -1.25
CA PRO A 88 -14.23 16.35 -2.28
C PRO A 88 -12.79 16.35 -1.76
N LEU A 89 -12.57 16.49 -0.45
CA LEU A 89 -11.23 16.63 0.13
C LEU A 89 -10.34 15.42 -0.15
N ARG A 90 -10.90 14.21 -0.08
CA ARG A 90 -10.17 12.98 -0.43
C ARG A 90 -9.67 13.02 -1.87
N PHE A 91 -10.54 13.33 -2.82
CA PHE A 91 -10.19 13.40 -4.24
C PHE A 91 -9.10 14.43 -4.49
N VAL A 92 -9.28 15.64 -3.98
CA VAL A 92 -8.30 16.74 -4.15
C VAL A 92 -6.97 16.37 -3.50
N GLY A 93 -6.99 15.91 -2.25
CA GLY A 93 -5.78 15.54 -1.50
C GLY A 93 -5.01 14.41 -2.18
N ALA A 94 -5.69 13.35 -2.62
CA ALA A 94 -5.04 12.23 -3.31
C ALA A 94 -4.40 12.67 -4.65
N ASN A 95 -5.09 13.48 -5.44
CA ASN A 95 -4.55 13.96 -6.71
C ASN A 95 -3.39 14.94 -6.52
N LEU A 96 -3.44 15.82 -5.52
CA LEU A 96 -2.32 16.69 -5.18
C LEU A 96 -1.11 15.88 -4.70
N GLY A 97 -1.33 14.82 -3.91
CA GLY A 97 -0.28 13.89 -3.51
C GLY A 97 0.39 13.22 -4.71
N LEU A 98 -0.38 12.71 -5.66
CA LEU A 98 0.14 12.10 -6.90
C LEU A 98 0.93 13.10 -7.76
N LEU A 99 0.46 14.33 -7.87
CA LEU A 99 1.19 15.39 -8.58
C LEU A 99 2.52 15.71 -7.88
N ALA A 100 2.50 15.83 -6.56
CA ALA A 100 3.70 16.12 -5.78
C ALA A 100 4.74 15.01 -5.87
N THR A 101 4.34 13.73 -5.88
CA THR A 101 5.26 12.60 -6.09
C THR A 101 5.86 12.64 -7.50
N GLY A 102 5.07 12.92 -8.53
CA GLY A 102 5.58 13.08 -9.90
C GLY A 102 6.59 14.23 -10.05
N LEU A 103 6.37 15.34 -9.36
CA LEU A 103 7.32 16.46 -9.32
C LEU A 103 8.59 16.07 -8.54
N ALA A 104 8.46 15.36 -7.42
CA ALA A 104 9.58 14.86 -6.66
C ALA A 104 10.48 13.93 -7.48
N ASP A 105 9.90 12.99 -8.23
CA ASP A 105 10.62 12.10 -9.14
C ASP A 105 11.38 12.88 -10.21
N SER A 106 10.78 13.95 -10.74
CA SER A 106 11.43 14.81 -11.74
C SER A 106 12.58 15.60 -11.13
N GLU A 107 12.42 16.12 -9.92
CA GLU A 107 13.48 16.81 -9.17
C GLU A 107 14.66 15.86 -8.92
N GLU A 108 14.42 14.64 -8.46
CA GLU A 108 15.46 13.65 -8.19
C GLU A 108 16.20 13.20 -9.44
N ARG A 109 15.50 13.07 -10.57
CA ARG A 109 16.14 12.76 -11.86
C ARG A 109 17.11 13.85 -12.30
N LEU A 110 16.77 15.11 -12.08
CA LEU A 110 17.59 16.27 -12.47
C LEU A 110 18.72 16.54 -11.49
N THR A 111 18.42 16.53 -10.19
CA THR A 111 19.37 16.95 -9.15
C THR A 111 20.26 15.81 -8.65
N LYS A 112 19.86 14.55 -8.87
CA LYS A 112 20.50 13.35 -8.28
C LYS A 112 20.57 13.39 -6.76
N ARG A 113 19.66 14.12 -6.12
CA ARG A 113 19.54 14.27 -4.66
C ARG A 113 18.10 13.97 -4.23
N PRO A 114 17.90 13.48 -2.98
CA PRO A 114 16.57 13.25 -2.43
C PRO A 114 15.72 14.53 -2.49
N SER A 115 14.49 14.41 -2.98
CA SER A 115 13.57 15.53 -3.14
C SER A 115 13.21 16.17 -1.82
N VAL A 116 13.22 17.51 -1.78
CA VAL A 116 12.73 18.31 -0.66
C VAL A 116 11.20 18.20 -0.57
N ALA A 117 10.51 18.14 -1.71
CA ALA A 117 9.06 17.98 -1.75
C ALA A 117 8.63 16.63 -1.13
N ALA A 118 9.33 15.54 -1.44
CA ALA A 118 9.06 14.23 -0.83
C ALA A 118 9.21 14.24 0.70
N LYS A 119 10.24 14.91 1.23
CA LYS A 119 10.44 15.05 2.68
C LYS A 119 9.31 15.81 3.38
N LEU A 120 8.77 16.85 2.75
CA LEU A 120 7.66 17.63 3.30
C LEU A 120 6.34 16.87 3.26
N MET A 121 6.20 15.92 2.34
CA MET A 121 4.99 15.11 2.18
C MET A 121 4.92 13.90 3.14
N GLY A 122 6.06 13.46 3.69
CA GLY A 122 6.13 12.29 4.59
C GLY A 122 5.08 12.29 5.69
N PRO A 123 4.94 13.36 6.51
CA PRO A 123 3.94 13.43 7.57
C PRO A 123 2.48 13.37 7.08
N LEU A 124 2.20 13.82 5.86
CA LEU A 124 0.86 13.77 5.25
C LEU A 124 0.50 12.37 4.74
N LEU A 125 1.50 11.57 4.40
CA LEU A 125 1.35 10.20 3.93
C LEU A 125 1.35 9.16 5.07
N GLY A 126 1.57 9.58 6.31
CA GLY A 126 1.53 8.71 7.48
C GLY A 126 2.84 7.96 7.77
N HIS A 127 3.95 8.50 7.27
CA HIS A 127 5.32 7.97 7.50
C HIS A 127 6.14 8.90 8.37
#